data_3dca2261f325c35966e975379d59f4a4
#
_entry.id   3dca2261f325c35966e975379d59f4a4
#
_cell.length_a   1.000
_cell.length_b   1.000
_cell.length_c   1.000
_cell.angle_alpha   90.00
_cell.angle_beta   90.00
_cell.angle_gamma   90.00
#
_symmetry.space_group_name_H-M   'P 1'
#
loop_
_entity.id
_entity.type
_entity.pdbx_description
1 polymer ?
#
loop_
_entity_poly.entity_id
_entity_poly.type
_entity_poly.pdbx_seq_one_letter_code
_entity_poly.pdbx_strand_id
1 'polypeptide(L)' 'LTGNAKLAGFSLTVTAIISLVVMTALHALLPGA' A
#
# COMPACT_ATOMS: atom_id res chain seq x y z
N LEU A 1 10.41 21.82 5.75
CA LEU A 1 10.00 21.71 4.35
C LEU A 1 10.49 20.41 3.76
N THR A 2 11.76 20.12 3.94
CA THR A 2 12.31 18.86 3.44
C THR A 2 11.74 17.67 4.19
N GLY A 3 11.44 17.84 5.46
CA GLY A 3 10.85 16.77 6.26
C GLY A 3 9.48 16.35 5.77
N ASN A 4 8.70 17.32 5.28
CA ASN A 4 7.36 17.03 4.78
C ASN A 4 7.39 16.18 3.50
N ALA A 5 8.32 16.48 2.62
CA ALA A 5 8.46 15.71 1.39
C ALA A 5 8.86 14.27 1.70
N LYS A 6 9.73 14.08 2.67
CA LYS A 6 10.17 12.75 3.06
C LYS A 6 9.02 11.95 3.68
N LEU A 7 8.24 12.60 4.53
CA LEU A 7 7.09 11.96 5.15
C LEU A 7 6.04 11.60 4.13
N ALA A 8 5.81 12.48 3.16
CA ALA A 8 4.84 12.22 2.10
C ALA A 8 5.24 11.00 1.28
N GLY A 9 6.51 10.91 0.92
CA GLY A 9 7.01 9.78 0.17
C GLY A 9 6.88 8.48 0.95
N PHE A 10 7.23 8.53 2.22
CA PHE A 10 7.10 7.36 3.08
C PHE A 10 5.65 6.91 3.20
N SER A 11 4.75 7.85 3.40
CA SER A 11 3.33 7.57 3.52
C SER A 11 2.78 6.93 2.25
N LEU A 12 3.15 7.48 1.10
CA LEU A 12 2.71 6.93 -0.17
C LEU A 12 3.22 5.52 -0.39
N THR A 13 4.48 5.29 -0.06
CA THR A 13 5.07 3.96 -0.21
C THR A 13 4.37 2.94 0.67
N VAL A 14 4.12 3.30 1.92
CA VAL A 14 3.44 2.39 2.85
C VAL A 14 2.04 2.09 2.35
N THR A 15 1.31 3.09 1.89
CA THR A 15 -0.03 2.90 1.37
C THR A 15 -0.02 1.97 0.16
N ALA A 16 0.93 2.15 -0.73
CA ALA A 16 1.04 1.30 -1.92
C ALA A 16 1.31 -0.15 -1.54
N ILE A 17 2.21 -0.36 -0.59
CA ILE A 17 2.53 -1.71 -0.13
C ILE A 17 1.32 -2.37 0.52
N ILE A 18 0.63 -1.64 1.37
CA ILE A 18 -0.56 -2.16 2.05
C ILE A 18 -1.64 -2.51 1.03
N SER A 19 -1.86 -1.65 0.05
CA SER A 19 -2.84 -1.91 -0.99
C SER A 19 -2.52 -3.19 -1.75
N LEU A 20 -1.26 -3.37 -2.11
CA LEU A 20 -0.83 -4.55 -2.82
C LEU A 20 -1.06 -5.81 -1.98
N VAL A 21 -0.72 -5.75 -0.71
CA VAL A 21 -0.92 -6.88 0.20
C VAL A 21 -2.39 -7.22 0.33
N VAL A 22 -3.24 -6.20 0.48
CA VAL A 22 -4.68 -6.40 0.61
C VAL A 22 -5.24 -7.05 -0.65
N MET A 23 -4.85 -6.58 -1.81
CA MET A 23 -5.33 -7.16 -3.07
C MET A 23 -4.88 -8.60 -3.22
N THR A 24 -3.65 -8.88 -2.87
CA THR A 24 -3.13 -10.26 -2.91
C THR A 24 -3.91 -11.16 -1.96
N ALA A 25 -4.16 -10.68 -0.75
CA ALA A 25 -4.91 -11.44 0.24
C ALA A 25 -6.33 -11.72 -0.22
N LEU A 26 -6.98 -10.73 -0.83
CA LEU A 26 -8.33 -10.91 -1.35
C LEU A 26 -8.37 -11.96 -2.44
N HIS A 27 -7.41 -11.93 -3.35
CA HIS A 27 -7.36 -12.93 -4.41
C HIS A 27 -7.08 -14.33 -3.88
N ALA A 28 -6.30 -14.42 -2.81
CA ALA A 28 -5.99 -15.71 -2.22
C ALA A 28 -7.20 -16.28 -1.48
N LEU A 29 -7.95 -15.43 -0.78
CA LEU A 29 -9.09 -15.88 0.01
C LEU A 29 -10.36 -16.04 -0.84
N LEU A 30 -10.51 -15.21 -1.87
CA LEU A 30 -11.69 -15.24 -2.73
C LEU A 30 -11.29 -15.41 -4.20
N PRO A 31 -10.74 -16.57 -4.55
CA PRO A 31 -10.36 -16.83 -5.94
C PRO A 31 -11.64 -16.92 -6.79
N GLY A 32 -11.67 -16.16 -7.84
CA GLY A 32 -12.84 -16.14 -8.71
C GLY A 32 -13.83 -15.04 -8.41
N ALA A 33 -13.53 -14.24 -7.37
CA ALA A 33 -14.41 -13.11 -7.05
C ALA A 33 -14.10 -11.88 -7.91
#